data_caa637a5a95a98067284188d0b33529b
#
_entry.id   caa637a5a95a98067284188d0b33529b
#
_cell.length_a   1.000
_cell.length_b   1.000
_cell.length_c   1.000
_cell.angle_alpha   90.00
_cell.angle_beta   90.00
_cell.angle_gamma   90.00
#
_symmetry.space_group_name_H-M   'P 1'
#
loop_
_entity.id
_entity.type
_entity.pdbx_description
1 polymer ?
#
loop_
_entity_poly.entity_id
_entity_poly.type
_entity_poly.pdbx_seq_one_letter_code
_entity_poly.pdbx_strand_id
1 'polypeptide(L)'
;MSVCHLSSIPLGRSTKVRLRNLVLNILYVHPEHRRRGVGSRLIKWGFDKADEMGVETFVEATAEGKPTYAANGFRYEKLFWLDATKNDPSPRWTELEKEMQTPIPLFLMVRPKGGGFGKHERRPV
;
A
#
# COMPACT_ATOMS: atom_id res chain seq x y z
N MET A 1 1.13 12.52 -8.06
CA MET A 1 1.79 13.02 -6.84
C MET A 1 1.76 11.93 -5.79
N SER A 2 2.83 11.76 -5.06
CA SER A 2 2.95 10.72 -4.02
C SER A 2 2.85 11.34 -2.64
N VAL A 3 2.11 10.71 -1.74
CA VAL A 3 2.03 11.13 -0.35
C VAL A 3 2.49 9.98 0.53
N CYS A 4 3.53 10.21 1.32
CA CYS A 4 4.04 9.25 2.29
C CYS A 4 3.69 9.70 3.70
N HIS A 5 3.16 8.78 4.47
CA HIS A 5 2.82 8.98 5.87
C HIS A 5 3.71 8.17 6.78
N LEU A 6 4.22 8.79 7.82
CA LEU A 6 4.76 8.06 8.95
C LEU A 6 3.62 7.74 9.92
N SER A 7 3.35 6.46 10.12
CA SER A 7 2.33 6.01 11.05
C SER A 7 2.83 4.93 11.98
N SER A 8 2.12 4.73 13.07
CA SER A 8 2.33 3.63 13.99
C SER A 8 1.12 2.73 13.94
N ILE A 9 1.31 1.49 13.49
CA ILE A 9 0.25 0.49 13.43
C ILE A 9 0.39 -0.44 14.63
N PRO A 10 -0.65 -0.59 15.47
CA PRO A 10 -0.62 -1.59 16.54
C PRO A 10 -0.72 -2.99 15.93
N LEU A 11 0.25 -3.83 16.18
CA LEU A 11 0.25 -5.22 15.77
C LEU A 11 -0.35 -6.10 16.88
N GLY A 12 -1.59 -6.53 16.67
CA GLY A 12 -2.21 -7.55 17.50
C GLY A 12 -2.51 -7.16 18.94
N ARG A 13 -3.30 -7.99 19.61
CA ARG A 13 -3.75 -7.76 20.99
C ARG A 13 -2.68 -7.95 22.06
N SER A 14 -1.56 -8.58 21.74
CA SER A 14 -0.55 -9.00 22.73
C SER A 14 0.76 -8.24 22.66
N THR A 15 0.98 -7.43 21.64
CA THR A 15 2.22 -6.66 21.50
C THR A 15 1.98 -5.20 21.79
N LYS A 16 2.45 -4.76 22.93
CA LYS A 16 2.55 -3.33 23.28
C LYS A 16 3.62 -2.60 22.44
N VAL A 17 4.23 -3.26 21.48
CA VAL A 17 5.27 -2.69 20.63
C VAL A 17 4.60 -1.96 19.47
N ARG A 18 4.70 -0.65 19.49
CA ARG A 18 4.34 0.17 18.33
C ARG A 18 5.47 0.08 17.31
N LEU A 19 5.27 -0.68 16.25
CA LEU A 19 6.18 -0.66 15.12
C LEU A 19 5.95 0.63 14.33
N ARG A 20 7.01 1.39 14.16
CA ARG A 20 7.00 2.51 13.22
C ARG A 20 7.10 1.97 11.81
N ASN A 21 6.36 2.56 10.91
CA ASN A 21 6.40 2.21 9.50
C ASN A 21 6.14 3.45 8.64
N LEU A 22 6.52 3.36 7.39
CA LEU A 22 6.18 4.34 6.38
C LEU A 22 5.05 3.77 5.53
N VAL A 23 3.97 4.49 5.42
CA VAL A 23 2.83 4.09 4.58
C VAL A 23 2.83 4.91 3.30
N LEU A 24 2.91 4.23 2.17
CA LEU A 24 2.65 4.85 0.87
C LEU A 24 1.14 4.93 0.70
N ASN A 25 0.59 6.10 0.94
CA ASN A 25 -0.85 6.30 0.96
C ASN A 25 -1.43 6.46 -0.44
N ILE A 26 -0.94 7.42 -1.20
CA ILE A 26 -1.40 7.69 -2.55
C ILE A 26 -0.21 7.93 -3.46
N LEU A 27 -0.18 7.22 -4.59
CA LEU A 27 0.78 7.45 -5.67
C LEU A 27 -0.02 7.76 -6.95
N TYR A 28 0.19 8.95 -7.48
CA TYR A 28 -0.46 9.38 -8.71
C TYR A 28 0.55 10.05 -9.64
N VAL A 29 0.52 9.63 -10.89
CA VAL A 29 1.30 10.26 -11.97
C VAL A 29 0.32 10.73 -13.04
N HIS A 30 0.42 12.00 -13.41
CA HIS A 30 -0.43 12.57 -14.46
C HIS A 30 -0.29 11.75 -15.76
N PRO A 31 -1.39 11.44 -16.46
CA PRO A 31 -1.35 10.59 -17.65
C PRO A 31 -0.32 10.98 -18.71
N GLU A 32 -0.09 12.29 -18.92
CA GLU A 32 0.91 12.79 -19.86
C GLU A 32 2.36 12.48 -19.49
N HIS A 33 2.61 12.16 -18.22
CA HIS A 33 3.94 11.89 -17.68
C HIS A 33 4.15 10.42 -17.28
N ARG A 34 3.18 9.57 -17.59
CA ARG A 34 3.28 8.13 -17.33
C ARG A 34 4.27 7.46 -18.27
N ARG A 35 4.74 6.27 -17.87
CA ARG A 35 5.72 5.45 -18.59
C ARG A 35 7.09 6.11 -18.78
N ARG A 36 7.43 7.06 -17.93
CA ARG A 36 8.74 7.74 -17.89
C ARG A 36 9.51 7.43 -16.60
N GLY A 37 9.06 6.45 -15.80
CA GLY A 37 9.71 6.09 -14.56
C GLY A 37 9.46 7.05 -13.39
N VAL A 38 8.52 7.97 -13.50
CA VAL A 38 8.21 8.94 -12.44
C VAL A 38 7.70 8.24 -11.19
N GLY A 39 6.76 7.30 -11.33
CA GLY A 39 6.24 6.52 -10.22
C GLY A 39 7.34 5.75 -9.48
N SER A 40 8.23 5.09 -10.21
CA SER A 40 9.36 4.36 -9.64
C SER A 40 10.34 5.27 -8.90
N ARG A 41 10.57 6.48 -9.39
CA ARG A 41 11.41 7.48 -8.71
C ARG A 41 10.78 7.95 -7.41
N LEU A 42 9.46 8.18 -7.40
CA LEU A 42 8.73 8.57 -6.19
C LEU A 42 8.74 7.45 -5.14
N ILE A 43 8.55 6.21 -5.57
CA ILE A 43 8.65 5.04 -4.69
C ILE A 43 10.05 4.93 -4.09
N LYS A 44 11.09 5.08 -4.91
CA LYS A 44 12.48 5.04 -4.46
C LYS A 44 12.79 6.14 -3.45
N TRP A 45 12.28 7.34 -3.67
CA TRP A 45 12.41 8.42 -2.69
C TRP A 45 11.82 8.03 -1.34
N GLY A 46 10.63 7.41 -1.34
CA GLY A 46 10.00 6.90 -0.13
C GLY A 46 10.83 5.80 0.54
N PHE A 47 11.43 4.91 -0.24
CA PHE A 47 12.32 3.87 0.28
C PHE A 47 13.57 4.43 0.93
N ASP A 48 14.19 5.45 0.32
CA ASP A 48 15.35 6.11 0.91
C ASP A 48 15.00 6.74 2.25
N LYS A 49 13.81 7.32 2.38
CA LYS A 49 13.30 7.84 3.65
C LYS A 49 13.03 6.74 4.68
N ALA A 50 12.44 5.65 4.24
CA ALA A 50 12.20 4.49 5.11
C ALA A 50 13.52 3.89 5.62
N ASP A 51 14.53 3.82 4.78
CA ASP A 51 15.85 3.30 5.13
C ASP A 51 16.56 4.22 6.12
N GLU A 52 16.51 5.54 5.93
CA GLU A 52 17.01 6.54 6.88
C GLU A 52 16.37 6.38 8.26
N MET A 53 15.07 6.11 8.29
CA MET A 53 14.30 5.94 9.51
C MET A 53 14.41 4.55 10.11
N GLY A 54 14.95 3.59 9.35
CA GLY A 54 15.05 2.20 9.76
C GLY A 54 13.69 1.51 9.93
N VAL A 55 12.75 1.78 9.04
CA VAL A 55 11.37 1.28 9.10
C VAL A 55 10.97 0.51 7.85
N GLU A 56 9.93 -0.32 7.99
CA GLU A 56 9.27 -0.98 6.87
C GLU A 56 8.39 0.01 6.11
N THR A 57 8.12 -0.30 4.85
CA THR A 57 7.17 0.46 4.02
C THR A 57 6.00 -0.42 3.65
N PHE A 58 4.79 0.11 3.81
CA PHE A 58 3.53 -0.56 3.47
C PHE A 58 2.79 0.20 2.39
N VAL A 59 2.07 -0.54 1.56
CA VAL A 59 1.11 0.01 0.62
C VAL A 59 -0.11 -0.90 0.53
N GLU A 60 -1.27 -0.29 0.42
CA GLU A 60 -2.52 -0.99 0.08
C GLU A 60 -2.76 -0.75 -1.40
N ALA A 61 -2.43 -1.75 -2.21
CA ALA A 61 -2.46 -1.65 -3.65
C ALA A 61 -3.79 -2.11 -4.24
N THR A 62 -4.26 -1.40 -5.25
CA THR A 62 -5.31 -1.92 -6.12
C THR A 62 -4.74 -3.02 -7.03
N ALA A 63 -5.63 -3.78 -7.67
CA ALA A 63 -5.20 -4.80 -8.64
C ALA A 63 -4.35 -4.20 -9.77
N GLU A 64 -4.67 -2.97 -10.19
CA GLU A 64 -3.91 -2.26 -11.24
C GLU A 64 -2.53 -1.79 -10.76
N GLY A 65 -2.43 -1.33 -9.52
CA GLY A 65 -1.19 -0.84 -8.93
C GLY A 65 -0.24 -1.95 -8.49
N LYS A 66 -0.74 -3.13 -8.19
CA LYS A 66 0.05 -4.26 -7.68
C LYS A 66 1.30 -4.57 -8.50
N PRO A 67 1.26 -4.65 -9.86
CA PRO A 67 2.45 -4.93 -10.64
C PRO A 67 3.55 -3.88 -10.48
N THR A 68 3.18 -2.61 -10.43
CA THR A 68 4.13 -1.50 -10.24
C THR A 68 4.85 -1.61 -8.91
N TYR A 69 4.12 -1.87 -7.85
CA TYR A 69 4.71 -2.03 -6.51
C TYR A 69 5.58 -3.27 -6.41
N ALA A 70 5.14 -4.38 -6.99
CA ALA A 70 5.94 -5.61 -7.03
C ALA A 70 7.25 -5.41 -7.79
N ALA A 71 7.22 -4.69 -8.91
CA ALA A 71 8.42 -4.38 -9.69
C ALA A 71 9.41 -3.49 -8.93
N ASN A 72 8.96 -2.71 -7.96
CA ASN A 72 9.78 -1.82 -7.15
C ASN A 72 10.22 -2.40 -5.79
N GLY A 73 9.95 -3.67 -5.53
CA GLY A 73 10.45 -4.36 -4.34
C GLY A 73 9.46 -4.54 -3.21
N PHE A 74 8.20 -4.20 -3.41
CA PHE A 74 7.14 -4.59 -2.50
C PHE A 74 6.77 -6.06 -2.71
N ARG A 75 6.42 -6.74 -1.64
CA ARG A 75 5.90 -8.10 -1.68
C ARG A 75 4.48 -8.17 -1.18
N TYR A 76 3.67 -8.96 -1.86
CA TYR A 76 2.31 -9.28 -1.45
C TYR A 76 2.32 -10.00 -0.10
N GLU A 77 1.46 -9.55 0.79
CA GLU A 77 1.32 -10.16 2.11
C GLU A 77 -0.10 -10.65 2.38
N LYS A 78 -1.10 -9.83 2.10
CA LYS A 78 -2.48 -10.14 2.41
C LYS A 78 -3.44 -9.50 1.44
N LEU A 79 -4.49 -10.24 1.07
CA LEU A 79 -5.64 -9.74 0.34
C LEU A 79 -6.77 -9.43 1.32
N PHE A 80 -7.41 -8.29 1.15
CA PHE A 80 -8.67 -7.99 1.82
C PHE A 80 -9.61 -7.25 0.86
N TRP A 81 -10.90 -7.31 1.19
CA TRP A 81 -11.92 -6.70 0.36
C TRP A 81 -12.44 -5.43 1.01
N LEU A 82 -12.41 -4.34 0.27
CA LEU A 82 -13.06 -3.11 0.67
C LEU A 82 -14.50 -3.15 0.21
N ASP A 83 -15.40 -3.33 1.18
CA ASP A 83 -16.84 -3.37 0.95
C ASP A 83 -17.48 -2.11 1.54
N ALA A 84 -18.17 -1.39 0.69
CA ALA A 84 -18.86 -0.15 1.06
C ALA A 84 -20.34 -0.37 1.38
N THR A 85 -20.78 -1.61 1.54
CA THR A 85 -22.18 -1.93 1.85
C THR A 85 -22.62 -1.30 3.16
N LYS A 86 -23.77 -0.65 3.13
CA LYS A 86 -24.35 0.05 4.27
C LYS A 86 -25.77 -0.44 4.51
N ASN A 87 -26.17 -0.57 5.78
CA ASN A 87 -27.49 -1.11 6.14
C ASN A 87 -28.66 -0.21 5.74
N ASP A 88 -28.45 1.08 5.65
CA ASP A 88 -29.48 2.05 5.24
C ASP A 88 -28.86 3.11 4.31
N PRO A 89 -28.54 2.72 3.07
CA PRO A 89 -27.86 3.60 2.16
C PRO A 89 -28.78 4.71 1.65
N SER A 90 -28.27 5.95 1.63
CA SER A 90 -28.94 7.02 0.90
C SER A 90 -28.89 6.75 -0.60
N PRO A 91 -29.79 7.35 -1.43
CA PRO A 91 -29.74 7.18 -2.88
C PRO A 91 -28.37 7.55 -3.48
N ARG A 92 -27.74 8.61 -2.96
CA ARG A 92 -26.39 9.01 -3.38
C ARG A 92 -25.32 7.97 -3.02
N TRP A 93 -25.45 7.34 -1.87
CA TRP A 93 -24.53 6.28 -1.47
C TRP A 93 -24.62 5.08 -2.42
N THR A 94 -25.83 4.68 -2.77
CA THR A 94 -26.08 3.57 -3.70
C THR A 94 -25.51 3.85 -5.10
N GLU A 95 -25.62 5.09 -5.57
CA GLU A 95 -24.99 5.51 -6.83
C GLU A 95 -23.46 5.40 -6.77
N LEU A 96 -22.86 5.90 -5.69
CA LEU A 96 -21.41 5.87 -5.51
C LEU A 96 -20.89 4.43 -5.40
N GLU A 97 -21.62 3.54 -4.74
CA GLU A 97 -21.27 2.11 -4.70
C GLU A 97 -21.18 1.50 -6.10
N LYS A 98 -22.14 1.82 -6.96
CA LYS A 98 -22.15 1.33 -8.34
C LYS A 98 -20.99 1.90 -9.16
N GLU A 99 -20.72 3.19 -9.02
CA GLU A 99 -19.59 3.84 -9.70
C GLU A 99 -18.25 3.27 -9.28
N MET A 100 -18.07 3.03 -7.99
CA MET A 100 -16.83 2.48 -7.43
C MET A 100 -16.70 0.97 -7.63
N GLN A 101 -17.74 0.29 -8.10
CA GLN A 101 -17.73 -1.16 -8.31
C GLN A 101 -17.30 -1.95 -7.07
N THR A 102 -17.74 -1.54 -5.90
CA THR A 102 -17.45 -2.25 -4.66
C THR A 102 -18.20 -3.59 -4.59
N PRO A 103 -17.67 -4.62 -3.89
CA PRO A 103 -16.40 -4.62 -3.17
C PRO A 103 -15.18 -4.69 -4.10
N ILE A 104 -14.12 -4.01 -3.71
CA ILE A 104 -12.85 -4.03 -4.45
C ILE A 104 -11.75 -4.75 -3.69
N PRO A 105 -10.91 -5.54 -4.37
CA PRO A 105 -9.78 -6.18 -3.72
C PRO A 105 -8.67 -5.17 -3.46
N LEU A 106 -8.11 -5.22 -2.26
CA LEU A 106 -6.91 -4.47 -1.89
C LEU A 106 -5.83 -5.44 -1.47
N PHE A 107 -4.63 -5.18 -1.95
CA PHE A 107 -3.47 -6.02 -1.69
C PHE A 107 -2.52 -5.29 -0.75
N LEU A 108 -2.41 -5.78 0.47
CA LEU A 108 -1.39 -5.28 1.38
C LEU A 108 -0.04 -5.78 0.91
N MET A 109 0.84 -4.85 0.63
CA MET A 109 2.21 -5.13 0.19
C MET A 109 3.21 -4.48 1.12
N VAL A 110 4.32 -5.13 1.33
CA VAL A 110 5.36 -4.73 2.27
C VAL A 110 6.72 -4.72 1.59
N ARG A 111 7.48 -3.67 1.87
CA ARG A 111 8.92 -3.66 1.67
C ARG A 111 9.57 -3.67 3.05
N PRO A 112 10.35 -4.70 3.39
CA PRO A 112 10.96 -4.79 4.70
C PRO A 112 12.03 -3.74 4.91
N LYS A 113 12.40 -3.52 6.15
CA LYS A 113 13.50 -2.65 6.55
C LYS A 113 14.77 -3.02 5.78
N GLY A 114 15.39 -2.02 5.14
CA GLY A 114 16.60 -2.22 4.35
C GLY A 114 16.39 -2.87 2.98
N GLY A 115 15.15 -3.18 2.61
CA GLY A 115 14.78 -3.65 1.26
C GLY A 115 15.08 -5.10 0.94
N GLY A 116 15.67 -5.86 1.84
CA GLY A 116 15.98 -7.27 1.63
C GLY A 116 15.07 -8.18 2.47
N PHE A 117 14.38 -9.11 1.83
CA PHE A 117 13.93 -10.28 2.57
C PHE A 117 15.15 -11.18 2.75
N GLY A 118 15.54 -11.45 3.99
CA GLY A 118 16.62 -12.37 4.26
C GLY A 118 16.41 -13.70 3.52
N LYS A 119 17.50 -14.37 3.19
CA LYS A 119 17.47 -15.62 2.40
C LYS A 119 16.56 -16.72 2.98
N HIS A 120 16.12 -16.56 4.23
CA HIS A 120 15.28 -17.51 4.96
C HIS A 120 13.81 -17.07 5.12
N GLU A 121 13.46 -15.84 4.77
CA GLU A 121 12.09 -15.38 4.85
C GLU A 121 11.39 -15.54 3.49
N ARG A 122 11.10 -16.77 3.13
CA ARG A 122 10.12 -17.04 2.09
C ARG A 122 8.73 -16.86 2.70
N ARG A 123 8.20 -15.66 2.62
CA ARG A 123 6.79 -15.49 2.94
C ARG A 123 5.97 -16.19 1.86
N PRO A 124 4.97 -16.99 2.23
CA PRO A 124 4.10 -17.61 1.26
C PRO A 124 3.40 -16.54 0.42
N VAL A 125 3.44 -16.73 -0.87
CA VAL A 125 2.79 -15.85 -1.84
C VAL A 125 1.27 -16.06 -1.78
#